data_0dad20a8cec658ce515673a14879ccf6
#
_entry.id   0dad20a8cec658ce515673a14879ccf6
#
_cell.length_a   1.000
_cell.length_b   1.000
_cell.length_c   1.000
_cell.angle_alpha   90.00
_cell.angle_beta   90.00
_cell.angle_gamma   90.00
#
_symmetry.space_group_name_H-M   'P 1'
#
loop_
_entity.id
_entity.type
_entity.pdbx_description
1 polymer ?
#
loop_
_entity_poly.entity_id
_entity_poly.type
_entity_poly.pdbx_seq_one_letter_code
_entity_poly.pdbx_strand_id
1 'polypeptide(L)'
;MPINRRLLMAYPDPYQRPAPDHFVRRWLFITACIAALMLLWQFLPAIEAWFSPREAAERTVTARGDLAADEKATIELFEKSRASVVYITTAQLVRDVWTRNVFSVPRGTGSGFIWDDAGHVVTNFHVIQGASEATVKLADGRDYQAALVGASPAHDIAVLKIGVGFKRPPAVPVGTSADLKVGQKVFAIGNPFGLDWTLTTGIVSALDRSLPGEAGGPAIDHLIQTDAAINPGNSGGPLLDSAGRLIGINTAIYSPSGASAGIGFAVPVDTVMRVVPQLIKTGKYIRPALGIEVDEQLNQRLLALTGSKGVFVLRVTPGSAAHKAGLAGVEVTPQGIVPGDRIIDVDGKATDDVAKLLARLDDRKVGDVVVLSVERAGKSREVRVELQPGI
;
A
#
# COMPACT_ATOMS: atom_id res chain seq x y z
N MET A 1 96.71 91.40 7.44
CA MET A 1 95.57 92.27 7.70
C MET A 1 94.32 91.40 7.88
N PRO A 2 93.52 91.84 8.69
CA PRO A 2 93.03 91.23 9.96
C PRO A 2 91.58 90.66 9.76
N ILE A 3 91.04 90.03 10.67
CA ILE A 3 89.97 90.49 11.56
C ILE A 3 89.39 89.30 12.35
N ASN A 4 89.37 89.53 13.54
CA ASN A 4 88.77 88.94 14.72
C ASN A 4 87.26 88.59 14.50
N ARG A 5 86.78 87.43 14.90
CA ARG A 5 85.34 87.23 15.23
C ARG A 5 85.18 86.36 16.49
N ARG A 6 84.60 87.02 17.40
CA ARG A 6 84.11 86.71 18.74
C ARG A 6 83.49 85.31 18.96
N LEU A 7 83.82 84.77 20.10
CA LEU A 7 83.12 83.79 20.82
C LEU A 7 81.64 84.19 21.02
N LEU A 8 80.70 83.27 20.61
CA LEU A 8 79.36 83.28 21.12
C LEU A 8 79.19 82.00 21.94
N MET A 9 79.12 82.16 23.26
CA MET A 9 78.71 81.11 24.15
C MET A 9 77.24 80.79 23.86
N ALA A 10 76.97 79.56 23.48
CA ALA A 10 75.60 79.01 23.39
C ALA A 10 75.15 78.57 24.81
N TYR A 11 74.10 79.20 25.31
CA TYR A 11 73.42 78.79 26.53
C TYR A 11 72.78 77.42 26.28
N PRO A 12 72.85 76.44 27.21
CA PRO A 12 72.20 75.20 27.10
C PRO A 12 70.68 75.37 27.31
N ASP A 13 69.90 74.80 26.41
CA ASP A 13 68.43 74.77 26.41
C ASP A 13 67.94 73.96 27.65
N PRO A 14 67.14 74.54 28.57
CA PRO A 14 66.72 73.85 29.83
C PRO A 14 65.57 72.81 29.56
N TYR A 15 65.10 72.57 28.30
CA TYR A 15 64.00 71.65 27.98
C TYR A 15 64.43 70.38 27.24
N GLN A 16 65.68 69.99 27.22
CA GLN A 16 66.04 68.68 26.71
C GLN A 16 65.52 67.60 27.67
N ARG A 17 64.41 66.98 27.30
CA ARG A 17 63.92 65.77 27.99
C ARG A 17 64.97 64.67 27.83
N PRO A 18 65.39 64.04 28.93
CA PRO A 18 66.32 62.91 28.83
C PRO A 18 65.71 61.83 27.93
N ALA A 19 66.53 61.33 27.02
CA ALA A 19 66.12 60.18 26.19
C ALA A 19 65.72 59.00 27.10
N PRO A 20 64.65 58.33 26.85
CA PRO A 20 64.20 57.26 27.70
C PRO A 20 65.29 56.20 27.79
N ASP A 21 65.72 55.92 29.02
CA ASP A 21 66.77 54.98 29.38
C ASP A 21 66.50 53.62 28.67
N HIS A 22 67.41 53.24 27.79
CA HIS A 22 67.37 51.94 27.09
C HIS A 22 67.32 50.79 28.10
N PHE A 23 67.80 51.04 29.34
CA PHE A 23 67.71 50.09 30.44
C PHE A 23 66.28 49.89 30.90
N VAL A 24 65.46 50.91 31.09
CA VAL A 24 64.04 50.83 31.53
C VAL A 24 63.20 50.16 30.43
N ARG A 25 63.44 50.49 29.16
CA ARG A 25 62.72 49.80 28.03
C ARG A 25 63.05 48.33 27.96
N ARG A 26 64.28 47.91 28.19
CA ARG A 26 64.67 46.51 28.20
C ARG A 26 63.96 45.74 29.33
N TRP A 27 63.93 46.34 30.53
CA TRP A 27 63.27 45.73 31.68
C TRP A 27 61.74 45.63 31.49
N LEU A 28 61.12 46.68 30.95
CA LEU A 28 59.68 46.62 30.59
C LEU A 28 59.38 45.55 29.54
N PHE A 29 60.27 45.41 28.57
CA PHE A 29 60.11 44.34 27.57
C PHE A 29 60.29 42.95 28.17
N ILE A 30 61.26 42.74 29.01
CA ILE A 30 61.47 41.46 29.69
C ILE A 30 60.31 41.14 30.62
N THR A 31 59.81 42.09 31.40
CA THR A 31 58.64 41.85 32.26
C THR A 31 57.37 41.57 31.46
N ALA A 32 57.15 42.23 30.31
CA ALA A 32 56.04 41.95 29.40
C ALA A 32 56.12 40.53 28.77
N CYS A 33 57.37 40.13 28.40
CA CYS A 33 57.59 38.77 27.90
C CYS A 33 57.34 37.69 28.97
N ILE A 34 57.82 37.95 30.21
CA ILE A 34 57.58 37.04 31.35
C ILE A 34 56.08 36.97 31.65
N ALA A 35 55.34 38.10 31.65
CA ALA A 35 53.91 38.15 31.87
C ALA A 35 53.15 37.41 30.74
N ALA A 36 53.58 37.58 29.47
CA ALA A 36 53.00 36.86 28.34
C ALA A 36 53.23 35.33 28.42
N LEU A 37 54.42 34.91 28.82
CA LEU A 37 54.78 33.53 29.08
C LEU A 37 53.95 32.91 30.22
N MET A 38 53.78 33.67 31.34
CA MET A 38 52.94 33.23 32.44
C MET A 38 51.45 33.09 32.01
N LEU A 39 50.92 34.03 31.21
CA LEU A 39 49.59 33.96 30.64
C LEU A 39 49.47 32.75 29.71
N LEU A 40 50.44 32.55 28.81
CA LEU A 40 50.47 31.40 27.93
C LEU A 40 50.46 30.08 28.72
N TRP A 41 51.28 29.99 29.78
CA TRP A 41 51.34 28.84 30.67
C TRP A 41 50.01 28.59 31.40
N GLN A 42 49.32 29.65 31.80
CA GLN A 42 48.01 29.55 32.45
C GLN A 42 46.91 29.01 31.50
N PHE A 43 47.04 29.27 30.18
CA PHE A 43 46.11 28.76 29.15
C PHE A 43 46.55 27.44 28.52
N LEU A 44 47.79 26.98 28.72
CA LEU A 44 48.26 25.68 28.20
C LEU A 44 47.32 24.52 28.53
N PRO A 45 46.82 24.34 29.78
CA PRO A 45 45.92 23.23 30.08
C PRO A 45 44.58 23.34 29.34
N ALA A 46 44.09 24.53 29.07
CA ALA A 46 42.87 24.74 28.32
C ALA A 46 43.06 24.42 26.82
N ILE A 47 44.26 24.76 26.29
CA ILE A 47 44.64 24.44 24.92
C ILE A 47 44.83 22.92 24.76
N GLU A 48 45.53 22.28 25.69
CA GLU A 48 45.69 20.82 25.69
C GLU A 48 44.36 20.10 25.81
N ALA A 49 43.42 20.60 26.63
CA ALA A 49 42.07 20.03 26.76
C ALA A 49 41.26 20.17 25.45
N TRP A 50 41.55 21.17 24.63
CA TRP A 50 40.88 21.35 23.33
C TRP A 50 41.44 20.42 22.24
N PHE A 51 42.74 20.13 22.27
CA PHE A 51 43.41 19.27 21.32
C PHE A 51 43.57 17.81 21.80
N SER A 52 43.28 17.54 23.08
CA SER A 52 43.24 16.15 23.55
C SER A 52 42.10 15.41 22.89
N PRO A 53 42.31 14.26 22.19
CA PRO A 53 41.24 13.42 21.70
C PRO A 53 40.34 13.09 22.90
N ARG A 54 39.11 13.56 22.89
CA ARG A 54 38.12 13.05 23.84
C ARG A 54 37.98 11.58 23.53
N GLU A 55 38.55 10.71 24.31
CA GLU A 55 38.23 9.30 24.30
C GLU A 55 36.72 9.20 24.47
N ALA A 56 36.00 8.80 23.38
CA ALA A 56 34.59 8.54 23.46
C ALA A 56 34.43 7.35 24.42
N ALA A 57 34.05 7.63 25.66
CA ALA A 57 33.77 6.58 26.63
C ALA A 57 32.67 5.70 26.04
N GLU A 58 32.92 4.40 25.90
CA GLU A 58 31.94 3.42 25.50
C GLU A 58 30.73 3.50 26.44
N ARG A 59 29.56 3.78 25.87
CA ARG A 59 28.33 3.82 26.66
C ARG A 59 27.96 2.40 27.05
N THR A 60 27.77 2.15 28.32
CA THR A 60 27.26 0.87 28.81
C THR A 60 25.86 0.60 28.27
N VAL A 61 25.68 -0.57 27.63
CA VAL A 61 24.37 -1.04 27.15
C VAL A 61 23.55 -1.48 28.37
N THR A 62 22.41 -0.82 28.59
CA THR A 62 21.44 -1.25 29.60
C THR A 62 20.71 -2.48 29.12
N ALA A 63 20.63 -3.53 29.94
CA ALA A 63 19.89 -4.73 29.61
C ALA A 63 18.40 -4.41 29.37
N ARG A 64 17.84 -4.98 28.30
CA ARG A 64 16.48 -4.68 27.85
C ARG A 64 15.39 -5.12 28.83
N GLY A 65 15.59 -6.19 29.59
CA GLY A 65 14.54 -6.87 30.34
C GLY A 65 13.66 -7.78 29.47
N ASP A 66 12.57 -8.27 30.03
CA ASP A 66 11.60 -9.13 29.32
C ASP A 66 10.73 -8.32 28.37
N LEU A 67 10.35 -8.95 27.25
CA LEU A 67 9.37 -8.40 26.31
C LEU A 67 7.99 -8.34 26.94
N ALA A 68 7.21 -7.30 26.63
CA ALA A 68 5.80 -7.22 26.99
C ALA A 68 4.98 -8.34 26.31
N ALA A 69 3.83 -8.67 26.87
CA ALA A 69 3.02 -9.79 26.37
C ALA A 69 2.53 -9.58 24.91
N ASP A 70 2.19 -8.35 24.55
CA ASP A 70 1.76 -7.97 23.20
C ASP A 70 2.93 -7.97 22.21
N GLU A 71 4.15 -7.64 22.63
CA GLU A 71 5.36 -7.76 21.80
C GLU A 71 5.64 -9.25 21.51
N LYS A 72 5.57 -10.13 22.54
CA LYS A 72 5.76 -11.58 22.37
C LYS A 72 4.74 -12.14 21.38
N ALA A 73 3.45 -11.82 21.56
CA ALA A 73 2.38 -12.27 20.68
C ALA A 73 2.59 -11.80 19.21
N THR A 74 3.03 -10.57 19.01
CA THR A 74 3.31 -10.02 17.67
C THR A 74 4.49 -10.73 17.01
N ILE A 75 5.56 -10.99 17.74
CA ILE A 75 6.73 -11.73 17.27
C ILE A 75 6.35 -13.16 16.86
N GLU A 76 5.63 -13.87 17.75
CA GLU A 76 5.18 -15.24 17.47
C GLU A 76 4.27 -15.33 16.26
N LEU A 77 3.34 -14.36 16.10
CA LEU A 77 2.47 -14.26 14.94
C LEU A 77 3.30 -14.12 13.66
N PHE A 78 4.26 -13.21 13.64
CA PHE A 78 5.12 -12.97 12.47
C PHE A 78 5.95 -14.21 12.12
N GLU A 79 6.66 -14.78 13.10
CA GLU A 79 7.51 -15.97 12.90
C GLU A 79 6.71 -17.16 12.35
N LYS A 80 5.48 -17.36 12.82
CA LYS A 80 4.60 -18.41 12.34
C LYS A 80 4.07 -18.12 10.94
N SER A 81 3.67 -16.88 10.65
CA SER A 81 2.96 -16.52 9.42
C SER A 81 3.89 -16.31 8.23
N ARG A 82 5.13 -15.82 8.45
CA ARG A 82 6.07 -15.50 7.38
C ARG A 82 6.39 -16.69 6.47
N ALA A 83 6.33 -17.93 7.02
CA ALA A 83 6.60 -19.14 6.25
C ALA A 83 5.56 -19.38 5.13
N SER A 84 4.35 -18.81 5.30
CA SER A 84 3.26 -18.91 4.33
C SER A 84 3.24 -17.75 3.33
N VAL A 85 4.04 -16.70 3.53
CA VAL A 85 4.08 -15.51 2.67
C VAL A 85 5.21 -15.65 1.66
N VAL A 86 4.94 -15.27 0.43
CA VAL A 86 5.88 -15.40 -0.68
C VAL A 86 6.15 -14.05 -1.33
N TYR A 87 7.31 -13.94 -1.95
CA TYR A 87 7.65 -12.82 -2.85
C TYR A 87 7.43 -13.24 -4.29
N ILE A 88 6.86 -12.34 -5.08
CA ILE A 88 6.54 -12.59 -6.48
C ILE A 88 7.26 -11.56 -7.34
N THR A 89 7.97 -12.05 -8.35
CA THR A 89 8.54 -11.23 -9.42
C THR A 89 7.89 -11.60 -10.74
N THR A 90 7.65 -10.60 -11.56
CA THR A 90 7.04 -10.78 -12.87
C THR A 90 7.90 -10.20 -13.96
N ALA A 91 7.88 -10.84 -15.12
CA ALA A 91 8.59 -10.39 -16.30
C ALA A 91 7.70 -10.47 -17.54
N GLN A 92 8.01 -9.63 -18.52
CA GLN A 92 7.39 -9.65 -19.84
C GLN A 92 8.41 -10.11 -20.87
N LEU A 93 8.01 -11.08 -21.69
CA LEU A 93 8.80 -11.49 -22.86
C LEU A 93 8.58 -10.48 -23.99
N VAL A 94 9.64 -9.78 -24.34
CA VAL A 94 9.63 -8.81 -25.45
C VAL A 94 10.45 -9.39 -26.60
N ARG A 95 9.82 -9.48 -27.77
CA ARG A 95 10.51 -9.92 -28.99
C ARG A 95 11.05 -8.72 -29.74
N ASP A 96 12.35 -8.68 -29.95
CA ASP A 96 12.98 -7.73 -30.85
C ASP A 96 12.57 -8.03 -32.30
N VAL A 97 12.00 -7.06 -32.96
CA VAL A 97 11.48 -7.21 -34.33
C VAL A 97 12.58 -7.44 -35.34
N TRP A 98 13.79 -6.89 -35.10
CA TRP A 98 14.94 -6.95 -36.00
C TRP A 98 15.78 -8.20 -35.80
N THR A 99 16.12 -8.52 -34.54
CA THR A 99 16.99 -9.64 -34.22
C THR A 99 16.23 -10.95 -34.02
N ARG A 100 14.89 -10.90 -33.86
CA ARG A 100 14.00 -12.00 -33.45
C ARG A 100 14.34 -12.62 -32.11
N ASN A 101 15.26 -12.00 -31.36
CA ASN A 101 15.59 -12.46 -30.01
C ASN A 101 14.43 -12.13 -29.04
N VAL A 102 14.25 -13.01 -28.05
CA VAL A 102 13.28 -12.82 -26.97
C VAL A 102 14.05 -12.42 -25.73
N PHE A 103 13.69 -11.28 -25.16
CA PHE A 103 14.26 -10.78 -23.91
C PHE A 103 13.22 -10.80 -22.81
N SER A 104 13.60 -11.26 -21.63
CA SER A 104 12.78 -11.18 -20.42
C SER A 104 13.05 -9.84 -19.74
N VAL A 105 12.03 -8.97 -19.68
CA VAL A 105 12.13 -7.62 -19.09
C VAL A 105 11.38 -7.64 -17.76
N PRO A 106 12.02 -7.32 -16.62
CA PRO A 106 11.33 -7.20 -15.33
C PRO A 106 10.16 -6.21 -15.44
N ARG A 107 9.00 -6.58 -14.89
CA ARG A 107 7.78 -5.77 -14.96
C ARG A 107 7.34 -5.25 -13.62
N GLY A 108 7.24 -6.12 -12.62
CA GLY A 108 6.76 -5.75 -11.30
C GLY A 108 7.11 -6.76 -10.24
N THR A 109 6.84 -6.38 -9.01
CA THR A 109 7.05 -7.21 -7.83
C THR A 109 5.85 -7.07 -6.90
N GLY A 110 5.60 -8.09 -6.09
CA GLY A 110 4.57 -8.09 -5.08
C GLY A 110 4.75 -9.22 -4.10
N SER A 111 3.79 -9.40 -3.27
CA SER A 111 3.69 -10.53 -2.33
C SER A 111 2.54 -11.45 -2.72
N GLY A 112 2.52 -12.60 -2.08
CA GLY A 112 1.42 -13.55 -2.13
C GLY A 112 1.47 -14.42 -0.89
N PHE A 113 0.57 -15.38 -0.83
CA PHE A 113 0.58 -16.37 0.24
C PHE A 113 0.15 -17.74 -0.25
N ILE A 114 0.64 -18.77 0.42
CA ILE A 114 0.28 -20.16 0.14
C ILE A 114 -1.16 -20.41 0.56
N TRP A 115 -1.96 -20.86 -0.41
CA TRP A 115 -3.38 -21.13 -0.23
C TRP A 115 -3.65 -22.55 0.27
N ASP A 116 -2.94 -23.53 -0.31
CA ASP A 116 -3.13 -24.94 0.00
C ASP A 116 -1.86 -25.78 -0.18
N ASP A 117 -1.95 -27.03 0.24
CA ASP A 117 -0.87 -28.01 0.12
C ASP A 117 -0.57 -28.43 -1.33
N ALA A 118 -1.43 -28.09 -2.26
CA ALA A 118 -1.20 -28.37 -3.67
C ALA A 118 -0.22 -27.37 -4.29
N GLY A 119 0.09 -26.27 -3.59
CA GLY A 119 1.01 -25.23 -4.06
C GLY A 119 0.32 -24.11 -4.84
N HIS A 120 -0.95 -23.88 -4.58
CA HIS A 120 -1.61 -22.66 -5.06
C HIS A 120 -1.14 -21.46 -4.22
N VAL A 121 -0.83 -20.37 -4.91
CA VAL A 121 -0.42 -19.08 -4.36
C VAL A 121 -1.46 -18.05 -4.75
N VAL A 122 -1.99 -17.35 -3.77
CA VAL A 122 -2.93 -16.25 -3.99
C VAL A 122 -2.18 -14.93 -3.92
N THR A 123 -2.50 -14.03 -4.85
CA THR A 123 -1.95 -12.67 -4.92
C THR A 123 -2.97 -11.73 -5.56
N ASN A 124 -2.63 -10.45 -5.72
CA ASN A 124 -3.47 -9.53 -6.49
C ASN A 124 -3.31 -9.72 -7.99
N PHE A 125 -4.37 -9.42 -8.74
CA PHE A 125 -4.33 -9.44 -10.21
C PHE A 125 -3.36 -8.41 -10.77
N HIS A 126 -3.34 -7.18 -10.23
CA HIS A 126 -2.43 -6.12 -10.71
C HIS A 126 -0.94 -6.50 -10.57
N VAL A 127 -0.57 -7.36 -9.61
CA VAL A 127 0.82 -7.85 -9.45
C VAL A 127 1.26 -8.66 -10.67
N ILE A 128 0.33 -9.41 -11.29
CA ILE A 128 0.66 -10.29 -12.43
C ILE A 128 0.15 -9.75 -13.77
N GLN A 129 -0.51 -8.62 -13.77
CA GLN A 129 -1.14 -8.05 -14.96
C GLN A 129 -0.11 -7.77 -16.06
N GLY A 130 -0.34 -8.34 -17.26
CA GLY A 130 0.51 -8.19 -18.43
C GLY A 130 1.88 -8.88 -18.30
N ALA A 131 2.08 -9.73 -17.30
CA ALA A 131 3.26 -10.57 -17.19
C ALA A 131 3.16 -11.78 -18.14
N SER A 132 4.30 -12.18 -18.71
CA SER A 132 4.43 -13.44 -19.46
C SER A 132 5.00 -14.54 -18.58
N GLU A 133 5.76 -14.17 -17.55
CA GLU A 133 6.41 -15.06 -16.59
C GLU A 133 6.23 -14.55 -15.18
N ALA A 134 6.08 -15.46 -14.23
CA ALA A 134 6.06 -15.18 -12.80
C ALA A 134 6.98 -16.14 -12.05
N THR A 135 7.75 -15.62 -11.12
CA THR A 135 8.61 -16.42 -10.21
C THR A 135 8.20 -16.14 -8.78
N VAL A 136 8.02 -17.20 -8.02
CA VAL A 136 7.64 -17.17 -6.61
C VAL A 136 8.82 -17.60 -5.75
N LYS A 137 9.25 -16.74 -4.85
CA LYS A 137 10.29 -17.01 -3.86
C LYS A 137 9.67 -17.30 -2.50
N LEU A 138 9.99 -18.46 -1.93
CA LEU A 138 9.54 -18.89 -0.62
C LEU A 138 10.41 -18.34 0.51
N ALA A 139 9.90 -18.45 1.75
CA ALA A 139 10.58 -17.98 2.95
C ALA A 139 11.93 -18.72 3.22
N ASP A 140 12.14 -19.88 2.65
CA ASP A 140 13.39 -20.62 2.75
C ASP A 140 14.39 -20.28 1.63
N GLY A 141 14.10 -19.25 0.83
CA GLY A 141 14.95 -18.72 -0.24
C GLY A 141 14.84 -19.46 -1.57
N ARG A 142 14.00 -20.50 -1.67
CA ARG A 142 13.81 -21.23 -2.94
C ARG A 142 12.93 -20.47 -3.91
N ASP A 143 13.34 -20.44 -5.17
CA ASP A 143 12.60 -19.84 -6.27
C ASP A 143 11.88 -20.91 -7.09
N TYR A 144 10.64 -20.61 -7.48
CA TYR A 144 9.79 -21.48 -8.31
C TYR A 144 9.21 -20.70 -9.47
N GLN A 145 9.28 -21.25 -10.67
CA GLN A 145 8.47 -20.77 -11.76
C GLN A 145 6.99 -21.03 -11.45
N ALA A 146 6.16 -20.02 -11.64
CA ALA A 146 4.75 -20.10 -11.33
C ALA A 146 3.92 -20.01 -12.61
N ALA A 147 2.92 -20.89 -12.72
CA ALA A 147 1.92 -20.86 -13.79
C ALA A 147 0.65 -20.14 -13.31
N LEU A 148 0.06 -19.30 -14.14
CA LEU A 148 -1.25 -18.71 -13.87
C LEU A 148 -2.33 -19.79 -13.94
N VAL A 149 -3.07 -19.98 -12.86
CA VAL A 149 -4.24 -20.87 -12.77
C VAL A 149 -5.49 -20.13 -13.22
N GLY A 150 -5.68 -18.92 -12.72
CA GLY A 150 -6.81 -18.07 -13.08
C GLY A 150 -6.73 -16.71 -12.40
N ALA A 151 -7.55 -15.79 -12.89
CA ALA A 151 -7.61 -14.43 -12.33
C ALA A 151 -9.02 -13.85 -12.39
N SER A 152 -9.31 -12.94 -11.47
CA SER A 152 -10.52 -12.13 -11.42
C SER A 152 -10.13 -10.65 -11.30
N PRO A 153 -10.04 -9.92 -12.42
CA PRO A 153 -9.71 -8.49 -12.41
C PRO A 153 -10.68 -7.64 -11.59
N ALA A 154 -11.98 -8.01 -11.60
CA ALA A 154 -13.02 -7.30 -10.86
C ALA A 154 -12.85 -7.37 -9.33
N HIS A 155 -12.09 -8.33 -8.82
CA HIS A 155 -11.82 -8.50 -7.39
C HIS A 155 -10.35 -8.26 -7.06
N ASP A 156 -9.52 -7.94 -8.06
CA ASP A 156 -8.07 -7.85 -7.93
C ASP A 156 -7.43 -9.11 -7.31
N ILE A 157 -7.89 -10.30 -7.73
CA ILE A 157 -7.40 -11.59 -7.24
C ILE A 157 -6.82 -12.41 -8.39
N ALA A 158 -5.67 -13.03 -8.16
CA ALA A 158 -5.06 -14.01 -9.03
C ALA A 158 -4.59 -15.24 -8.26
N VAL A 159 -4.61 -16.40 -8.91
CA VAL A 159 -4.09 -17.66 -8.39
C VAL A 159 -2.99 -18.16 -9.29
N LEU A 160 -1.82 -18.35 -8.68
CA LEU A 160 -0.67 -18.97 -9.33
C LEU A 160 -0.50 -20.40 -8.81
N LYS A 161 0.23 -21.23 -9.55
CA LYS A 161 0.61 -22.59 -9.20
C LYS A 161 2.10 -22.75 -9.24
N ILE A 162 2.68 -23.23 -8.13
CA ILE A 162 4.09 -23.64 -8.07
C ILE A 162 4.21 -25.16 -7.90
N GLY A 163 5.28 -25.72 -8.44
CA GLY A 163 5.62 -27.15 -8.27
C GLY A 163 6.30 -27.36 -6.92
N VAL A 164 5.54 -27.65 -5.86
CA VAL A 164 6.09 -27.94 -4.54
C VAL A 164 6.49 -29.42 -4.45
N GLY A 165 7.75 -29.65 -4.05
CA GLY A 165 8.27 -31.00 -3.81
C GLY A 165 7.83 -31.57 -2.46
N PHE A 166 8.69 -32.34 -1.80
CA PHE A 166 8.40 -33.02 -0.54
C PHE A 166 8.17 -32.05 0.65
N LYS A 167 8.88 -30.92 0.67
CA LYS A 167 8.74 -29.90 1.74
C LYS A 167 7.79 -28.81 1.28
N ARG A 168 6.55 -28.91 1.67
CA ARG A 168 5.51 -27.92 1.35
C ARG A 168 5.50 -26.78 2.36
N PRO A 169 5.41 -25.51 1.90
CA PRO A 169 5.18 -24.41 2.82
C PRO A 169 3.77 -24.51 3.41
N PRO A 170 3.57 -24.07 4.66
CA PRO A 170 2.25 -24.13 5.29
C PRO A 170 1.28 -23.15 4.59
N ALA A 171 0.02 -23.54 4.47
CA ALA A 171 -1.06 -22.64 4.07
C ALA A 171 -1.36 -21.62 5.18
N VAL A 172 -1.79 -20.41 4.80
CA VAL A 172 -2.26 -19.40 5.76
C VAL A 172 -3.58 -19.87 6.34
N PRO A 173 -3.75 -19.91 7.69
CA PRO A 173 -5.05 -20.19 8.31
C PRO A 173 -6.08 -19.13 7.89
N VAL A 174 -7.29 -19.58 7.49
CA VAL A 174 -8.35 -18.69 7.02
C VAL A 174 -9.26 -18.29 8.18
N GLY A 175 -9.53 -16.98 8.30
CA GLY A 175 -10.52 -16.40 9.20
C GLY A 175 -11.83 -16.07 8.49
N THR A 176 -12.51 -15.02 8.95
CA THR A 176 -13.69 -14.44 8.31
C THR A 176 -13.61 -12.92 8.33
N SER A 177 -14.20 -12.27 7.34
CA SER A 177 -14.35 -10.81 7.28
C SER A 177 -15.76 -10.33 7.61
N ALA A 178 -16.72 -11.24 7.76
CA ALA A 178 -18.13 -10.90 7.99
C ALA A 178 -18.41 -10.26 9.36
N ASP A 179 -17.61 -10.59 10.37
CA ASP A 179 -17.76 -10.12 11.76
C ASP A 179 -16.72 -9.08 12.20
N LEU A 180 -15.92 -8.59 11.25
CA LEU A 180 -14.91 -7.55 11.52
C LEU A 180 -15.56 -6.28 12.09
N LYS A 181 -14.83 -5.64 12.99
CA LYS A 181 -15.25 -4.37 13.62
C LYS A 181 -14.15 -3.34 13.48
N VAL A 182 -14.54 -2.10 13.25
CA VAL A 182 -13.62 -0.96 13.29
C VAL A 182 -12.94 -0.92 14.67
N GLY A 183 -11.61 -0.73 14.66
CA GLY A 183 -10.77 -0.78 15.86
C GLY A 183 -10.10 -2.13 16.12
N GLN A 184 -10.47 -3.22 15.42
CA GLN A 184 -9.76 -4.50 15.54
C GLN A 184 -8.32 -4.39 15.01
N LYS A 185 -7.37 -4.92 15.79
CA LYS A 185 -5.95 -4.95 15.41
C LYS A 185 -5.73 -5.87 14.22
N VAL A 186 -4.92 -5.42 13.27
CA VAL A 186 -4.56 -6.16 12.06
C VAL A 186 -3.06 -6.11 11.80
N PHE A 187 -2.59 -7.09 11.03
CA PHE A 187 -1.19 -7.27 10.68
C PHE A 187 -1.07 -7.52 9.17
N ALA A 188 -0.37 -6.65 8.47
CA ALA A 188 -0.07 -6.84 7.07
C ALA A 188 1.36 -7.37 6.91
N ILE A 189 1.50 -8.49 6.21
CA ILE A 189 2.80 -9.11 5.94
C ILE A 189 3.06 -9.06 4.43
N GLY A 190 4.30 -8.79 4.06
CA GLY A 190 4.78 -8.83 2.69
C GLY A 190 6.29 -8.95 2.63
N ASN A 191 6.83 -9.03 1.41
CA ASN A 191 8.26 -9.02 1.15
C ASN A 191 8.61 -7.94 0.13
N PRO A 192 8.66 -6.66 0.55
CA PRO A 192 9.04 -5.57 -0.34
C PRO A 192 10.43 -5.77 -0.91
N PHE A 193 10.56 -5.66 -2.23
CA PHE A 193 11.83 -5.76 -2.96
C PHE A 193 12.56 -7.11 -2.86
N GLY A 194 11.94 -8.16 -2.28
CA GLY A 194 12.56 -9.47 -2.12
C GLY A 194 13.74 -9.50 -1.14
N LEU A 195 13.92 -8.45 -0.34
CA LEU A 195 15.02 -8.33 0.61
C LEU A 195 14.76 -9.16 1.87
N ASP A 196 13.60 -8.97 2.49
CA ASP A 196 13.16 -9.75 3.64
C ASP A 196 11.65 -9.53 3.90
N TRP A 197 11.07 -10.39 4.74
CA TRP A 197 9.66 -10.27 5.15
C TRP A 197 9.50 -9.13 6.13
N THR A 198 8.50 -8.29 5.87
CA THR A 198 8.14 -7.14 6.70
C THR A 198 6.76 -7.33 7.29
N LEU A 199 6.59 -6.81 8.51
CA LEU A 199 5.34 -6.74 9.22
C LEU A 199 4.97 -5.28 9.43
N THR A 200 3.74 -4.90 9.07
CA THR A 200 3.15 -3.65 9.51
C THR A 200 1.90 -3.93 10.34
N THR A 201 1.63 -3.10 11.33
CA THR A 201 0.49 -3.27 12.23
C THR A 201 -0.37 -2.02 12.21
N GLY A 202 -1.67 -2.23 12.37
CA GLY A 202 -2.66 -1.18 12.43
C GLY A 202 -3.99 -1.73 12.94
N ILE A 203 -5.07 -1.06 12.56
CA ILE A 203 -6.43 -1.46 12.89
C ILE A 203 -7.31 -1.50 11.63
N VAL A 204 -8.45 -2.14 11.73
CA VAL A 204 -9.56 -1.93 10.78
C VAL A 204 -10.06 -0.50 10.98
N SER A 205 -9.85 0.37 10.01
CA SER A 205 -10.25 1.79 10.08
C SER A 205 -11.67 2.02 9.57
N ALA A 206 -12.10 1.24 8.57
CA ALA A 206 -13.47 1.24 8.05
C ALA A 206 -13.75 -0.06 7.29
N LEU A 207 -15.01 -0.32 7.03
CA LEU A 207 -15.49 -1.45 6.26
C LEU A 207 -16.35 -0.98 5.09
N ASP A 208 -16.60 -1.86 4.12
CA ASP A 208 -17.47 -1.62 2.97
C ASP A 208 -17.04 -0.39 2.13
N ARG A 209 -15.75 -0.29 1.84
CA ARG A 209 -15.17 0.76 0.99
C ARG A 209 -15.12 0.30 -0.47
N SER A 210 -15.29 1.28 -1.37
CA SER A 210 -15.14 1.07 -2.82
C SER A 210 -14.00 1.92 -3.35
N LEU A 211 -13.19 1.34 -4.23
CA LEU A 211 -12.15 2.06 -4.98
C LEU A 211 -12.46 1.98 -6.47
N PRO A 212 -12.30 3.11 -7.20
CA PRO A 212 -12.34 3.07 -8.66
C PRO A 212 -11.31 2.09 -9.21
N GLY A 213 -11.70 1.29 -10.20
CA GLY A 213 -10.77 0.40 -10.88
C GLY A 213 -9.71 1.18 -11.66
N GLU A 214 -8.53 0.61 -11.81
CA GLU A 214 -7.45 1.21 -12.59
C GLU A 214 -7.84 1.34 -14.07
N ALA A 215 -7.40 2.44 -14.72
CA ALA A 215 -7.61 2.72 -16.14
C ALA A 215 -9.08 2.60 -16.63
N GLY A 216 -10.05 2.90 -15.76
CA GLY A 216 -11.48 2.80 -16.09
C GLY A 216 -12.06 1.39 -15.99
N GLY A 217 -11.34 0.48 -15.35
CA GLY A 217 -11.83 -0.85 -14.98
C GLY A 217 -12.97 -0.80 -13.95
N PRO A 218 -13.61 -1.94 -13.65
CA PRO A 218 -14.67 -2.01 -12.64
C PRO A 218 -14.13 -1.61 -11.27
N ALA A 219 -14.95 -0.93 -10.46
CA ALA A 219 -14.64 -0.62 -9.08
C ALA A 219 -14.43 -1.91 -8.27
N ILE A 220 -13.54 -1.87 -7.31
CA ILE A 220 -13.35 -2.96 -6.34
C ILE A 220 -14.12 -2.55 -5.08
N ASP A 221 -15.12 -3.36 -4.75
CA ASP A 221 -16.07 -3.08 -3.68
C ASP A 221 -15.79 -3.88 -2.40
N HIS A 222 -16.49 -3.51 -1.33
CA HIS A 222 -16.45 -4.17 -0.02
C HIS A 222 -15.08 -4.18 0.68
N LEU A 223 -14.15 -3.31 0.28
CA LEU A 223 -12.79 -3.31 0.81
C LEU A 223 -12.76 -3.00 2.32
N ILE A 224 -11.84 -3.66 3.01
CA ILE A 224 -11.43 -3.32 4.36
C ILE A 224 -10.44 -2.17 4.26
N GLN A 225 -10.72 -1.05 4.97
CA GLN A 225 -9.75 0.03 5.14
C GLN A 225 -8.94 -0.20 6.41
N THR A 226 -7.62 0.02 6.33
CA THR A 226 -6.69 -0.09 7.47
C THR A 226 -5.67 1.05 7.45
N ASP A 227 -5.16 1.41 8.62
CA ASP A 227 -4.02 2.30 8.80
C ASP A 227 -2.68 1.56 8.90
N ALA A 228 -2.69 0.22 8.90
CA ALA A 228 -1.48 -0.56 8.69
C ALA A 228 -0.80 -0.09 7.39
N ALA A 229 0.50 0.16 7.43
CA ALA A 229 1.22 0.70 6.29
C ALA A 229 1.23 -0.30 5.12
N ILE A 230 0.41 -0.03 4.09
CA ILE A 230 0.43 -0.72 2.81
C ILE A 230 1.32 0.07 1.87
N ASN A 231 2.29 -0.60 1.26
CA ASN A 231 3.27 0.00 0.35
C ASN A 231 3.55 -0.96 -0.81
N PRO A 232 4.12 -0.47 -1.93
CA PRO A 232 4.59 -1.35 -3.00
C PRO A 232 5.47 -2.47 -2.45
N GLY A 233 5.07 -3.72 -2.71
CA GLY A 233 5.75 -4.93 -2.25
C GLY A 233 5.01 -5.72 -1.17
N ASN A 234 4.09 -5.14 -0.37
CA ASN A 234 3.19 -5.94 0.45
C ASN A 234 1.80 -6.15 -0.17
N SER A 235 1.52 -5.53 -1.34
CA SER A 235 0.35 -5.84 -2.16
C SER A 235 0.37 -7.31 -2.59
N GLY A 236 -0.78 -7.97 -2.47
CA GLY A 236 -0.95 -9.42 -2.67
C GLY A 236 -0.62 -10.26 -1.43
N GLY A 237 0.04 -9.70 -0.43
CA GLY A 237 0.29 -10.35 0.84
C GLY A 237 -0.95 -10.40 1.73
N PRO A 238 -0.93 -11.23 2.79
CA PRO A 238 -2.07 -11.39 3.68
C PRO A 238 -2.24 -10.21 4.63
N LEU A 239 -3.49 -9.85 4.90
CA LEU A 239 -3.92 -9.11 6.07
C LEU A 239 -4.42 -10.12 7.09
N LEU A 240 -3.85 -10.11 8.30
CA LEU A 240 -4.13 -11.09 9.35
C LEU A 240 -4.79 -10.44 10.56
N ASP A 241 -5.59 -11.21 11.29
CA ASP A 241 -6.08 -10.85 12.61
C ASP A 241 -5.05 -11.16 13.73
N SER A 242 -5.39 -10.88 14.99
CA SER A 242 -4.53 -11.12 16.15
C SER A 242 -4.25 -12.61 16.44
N ALA A 243 -4.98 -13.52 15.80
CA ALA A 243 -4.74 -14.97 15.88
C ALA A 243 -3.92 -15.49 14.68
N GLY A 244 -3.46 -14.62 13.78
CA GLY A 244 -2.71 -14.97 12.59
C GLY A 244 -3.57 -15.59 11.48
N ARG A 245 -4.90 -15.38 11.51
CA ARG A 245 -5.81 -15.87 10.48
C ARG A 245 -5.99 -14.81 9.40
N LEU A 246 -6.06 -15.25 8.15
CA LEU A 246 -6.33 -14.41 6.99
C LEU A 246 -7.70 -13.75 7.12
N ILE A 247 -7.75 -12.44 7.06
CA ILE A 247 -8.98 -11.63 7.00
C ILE A 247 -9.09 -10.82 5.72
N GLY A 248 -8.01 -10.72 4.93
CA GLY A 248 -8.02 -10.06 3.63
C GLY A 248 -6.70 -10.17 2.89
N ILE A 249 -6.67 -9.62 1.68
CA ILE A 249 -5.47 -9.47 0.83
C ILE A 249 -5.14 -7.98 0.73
N ASN A 250 -3.94 -7.58 1.13
CA ASN A 250 -3.47 -6.20 0.95
C ASN A 250 -3.47 -5.85 -0.54
N THR A 251 -4.12 -4.75 -0.95
CA THR A 251 -4.24 -4.47 -2.38
C THR A 251 -3.72 -3.09 -2.76
N ALA A 252 -4.29 -2.03 -2.26
CA ALA A 252 -4.02 -0.69 -2.74
C ALA A 252 -3.86 0.31 -1.61
N ILE A 253 -3.29 1.47 -1.95
CA ILE A 253 -3.27 2.65 -1.10
C ILE A 253 -3.99 3.79 -1.81
N TYR A 254 -4.70 4.61 -1.05
CA TYR A 254 -5.14 5.91 -1.52
C TYR A 254 -4.07 6.93 -1.16
N SER A 255 -3.21 7.26 -2.13
CA SER A 255 -2.08 8.14 -1.87
C SER A 255 -1.71 8.95 -3.11
N PRO A 256 -1.64 10.29 -3.02
CA PRO A 256 -1.15 11.15 -4.10
C PRO A 256 0.34 10.94 -4.41
N SER A 257 1.12 10.45 -3.47
CA SER A 257 2.58 10.27 -3.59
C SER A 257 3.00 8.82 -3.92
N GLY A 258 2.06 7.86 -3.91
CA GLY A 258 2.37 6.44 -4.07
C GLY A 258 2.96 5.77 -2.81
N ALA A 259 3.13 6.49 -1.70
CA ALA A 259 3.55 5.94 -0.41
C ALA A 259 2.37 5.90 0.57
N SER A 260 2.40 5.03 1.57
CA SER A 260 1.35 4.93 2.58
C SER A 260 1.14 6.27 3.30
N ALA A 261 -0.11 6.75 3.27
CA ALA A 261 -0.57 7.93 4.00
C ALA A 261 -1.48 7.56 5.20
N GLY A 262 -1.41 6.32 5.68
CA GLY A 262 -2.30 5.80 6.72
C GLY A 262 -3.68 5.39 6.19
N ILE A 263 -3.82 5.24 4.86
CA ILE A 263 -5.05 4.76 4.21
C ILE A 263 -4.66 3.62 3.27
N GLY A 264 -4.77 2.42 3.77
CA GLY A 264 -4.58 1.18 3.03
C GLY A 264 -5.89 0.41 2.87
N PHE A 265 -5.95 -0.46 1.87
CA PHE A 265 -7.11 -1.27 1.58
C PHE A 265 -6.74 -2.74 1.42
N ALA A 266 -7.69 -3.61 1.77
CA ALA A 266 -7.56 -5.04 1.56
C ALA A 266 -8.87 -5.64 1.03
N VAL A 267 -8.74 -6.60 0.13
CA VAL A 267 -9.86 -7.42 -0.36
C VAL A 267 -10.27 -8.38 0.77
N PRO A 268 -11.54 -8.41 1.20
CA PRO A 268 -12.00 -9.24 2.31
C PRO A 268 -11.82 -10.75 2.04
N VAL A 269 -11.52 -11.50 3.09
CA VAL A 269 -11.30 -12.95 2.96
C VAL A 269 -12.56 -13.69 2.50
N ASP A 270 -13.76 -13.22 2.83
CA ASP A 270 -14.99 -13.87 2.37
C ASP A 270 -15.14 -13.75 0.84
N THR A 271 -14.68 -12.65 0.23
CA THR A 271 -14.54 -12.53 -1.22
C THR A 271 -13.48 -13.51 -1.75
N VAL A 272 -12.33 -13.63 -1.09
CA VAL A 272 -11.27 -14.58 -1.47
C VAL A 272 -11.81 -16.01 -1.45
N MET A 273 -12.55 -16.41 -0.41
CA MET A 273 -13.17 -17.73 -0.26
C MET A 273 -14.23 -18.02 -1.32
N ARG A 274 -14.87 -17.00 -1.87
CA ARG A 274 -15.84 -17.14 -2.96
C ARG A 274 -15.14 -17.26 -4.32
N VAL A 275 -14.08 -16.50 -4.55
CA VAL A 275 -13.41 -16.36 -5.85
C VAL A 275 -12.36 -17.44 -6.08
N VAL A 276 -11.44 -17.64 -5.14
CA VAL A 276 -10.27 -18.51 -5.32
C VAL A 276 -10.62 -19.96 -5.66
N PRO A 277 -11.60 -20.63 -5.00
CA PRO A 277 -11.96 -22.00 -5.37
C PRO A 277 -12.48 -22.13 -6.81
N GLN A 278 -13.18 -21.11 -7.32
CA GLN A 278 -13.64 -21.11 -8.71
C GLN A 278 -12.46 -20.93 -9.67
N LEU A 279 -11.51 -20.02 -9.35
CA LEU A 279 -10.31 -19.86 -10.16
C LEU A 279 -9.50 -21.15 -10.23
N ILE A 280 -9.35 -21.87 -9.13
CA ILE A 280 -8.64 -23.16 -9.08
C ILE A 280 -9.37 -24.19 -9.94
N LYS A 281 -10.71 -24.24 -9.87
CA LYS A 281 -11.51 -25.26 -10.55
C LYS A 281 -11.68 -25.00 -12.05
N THR A 282 -11.87 -23.75 -12.46
CA THR A 282 -12.31 -23.39 -13.82
C THR A 282 -11.43 -22.38 -14.53
N GLY A 283 -10.43 -21.80 -13.84
CA GLY A 283 -9.60 -20.71 -14.34
C GLY A 283 -10.29 -19.35 -14.39
N LYS A 284 -11.59 -19.30 -14.10
CA LYS A 284 -12.40 -18.07 -14.19
C LYS A 284 -13.36 -17.95 -13.01
N TYR A 285 -13.65 -16.73 -12.62
CA TYR A 285 -14.76 -16.43 -11.71
C TYR A 285 -16.02 -16.12 -12.53
N ILE A 286 -17.10 -16.82 -12.25
CA ILE A 286 -18.39 -16.62 -12.88
C ILE A 286 -19.27 -15.84 -11.90
N ARG A 287 -19.46 -14.56 -12.19
CA ARG A 287 -20.30 -13.68 -11.37
C ARG A 287 -21.77 -14.07 -11.51
N PRO A 288 -22.54 -14.16 -10.42
CA PRO A 288 -23.98 -14.29 -10.50
C PRO A 288 -24.58 -13.05 -11.16
N ALA A 289 -25.56 -13.24 -12.05
CA ALA A 289 -26.12 -12.17 -12.85
C ALA A 289 -27.62 -12.31 -13.00
N LEU A 290 -28.28 -11.18 -13.24
CA LEU A 290 -29.71 -11.12 -13.58
C LEU A 290 -29.99 -11.37 -15.08
N GLY A 291 -28.98 -11.13 -15.93
CA GLY A 291 -29.12 -11.10 -17.37
C GLY A 291 -29.70 -9.78 -17.87
N ILE A 292 -29.22 -8.68 -17.30
CA ILE A 292 -29.54 -7.32 -17.71
C ILE A 292 -28.26 -6.59 -18.13
N GLU A 293 -28.43 -5.56 -18.93
CA GLU A 293 -27.38 -4.60 -19.28
C GLU A 293 -27.61 -3.31 -18.47
N VAL A 294 -26.55 -2.83 -17.83
CA VAL A 294 -26.51 -1.59 -17.06
C VAL A 294 -25.26 -0.81 -17.44
N ASP A 295 -25.30 0.50 -17.37
CA ASP A 295 -24.16 1.40 -17.62
C ASP A 295 -24.19 2.54 -16.62
N GLU A 296 -23.10 2.80 -15.95
CA GLU A 296 -23.03 3.81 -14.88
C GLU A 296 -23.23 5.22 -15.43
N GLN A 297 -22.64 5.57 -16.58
CA GLN A 297 -22.74 6.91 -17.13
C GLN A 297 -24.19 7.22 -17.62
N LEU A 298 -24.81 6.25 -18.28
CA LEU A 298 -26.22 6.36 -18.69
C LEU A 298 -27.14 6.37 -17.48
N ASN A 299 -26.86 5.54 -16.47
CA ASN A 299 -27.61 5.50 -15.22
C ASN A 299 -27.61 6.88 -14.55
N GLN A 300 -26.44 7.49 -14.37
CA GLN A 300 -26.31 8.82 -13.76
C GLN A 300 -27.10 9.91 -14.52
N ARG A 301 -27.07 9.85 -15.87
CA ARG A 301 -27.87 10.78 -16.70
C ARG A 301 -29.38 10.59 -16.51
N LEU A 302 -29.85 9.34 -16.46
CA LEU A 302 -31.26 9.03 -16.23
C LEU A 302 -31.71 9.43 -14.81
N LEU A 303 -30.87 9.18 -13.81
CA LEU A 303 -31.14 9.61 -12.43
C LEU A 303 -31.23 11.13 -12.32
N ALA A 304 -30.34 11.88 -12.98
CA ALA A 304 -30.37 13.33 -13.00
C ALA A 304 -31.65 13.90 -13.67
N LEU A 305 -32.13 13.26 -14.72
CA LEU A 305 -33.36 13.64 -15.42
C LEU A 305 -34.63 13.33 -14.60
N THR A 306 -34.61 12.25 -13.83
CA THR A 306 -35.80 11.77 -13.09
C THR A 306 -35.83 12.22 -11.62
N GLY A 307 -34.74 12.78 -11.08
CA GLY A 307 -34.60 13.14 -9.67
C GLY A 307 -34.69 11.92 -8.72
N SER A 308 -34.37 10.73 -9.22
CA SER A 308 -34.59 9.46 -8.50
C SER A 308 -33.27 8.81 -8.10
N LYS A 309 -33.32 7.69 -7.34
CA LYS A 309 -32.18 6.87 -6.94
C LYS A 309 -32.41 5.43 -7.41
N GLY A 310 -31.34 4.70 -7.67
CA GLY A 310 -31.40 3.31 -8.09
C GLY A 310 -30.67 3.04 -9.40
N VAL A 311 -30.86 1.88 -10.00
CA VAL A 311 -30.21 1.44 -11.25
C VAL A 311 -31.24 1.16 -12.32
N PHE A 312 -31.18 1.90 -13.42
CA PHE A 312 -32.03 1.65 -14.59
C PHE A 312 -31.55 0.43 -15.37
N VAL A 313 -32.49 -0.45 -15.69
CA VAL A 313 -32.28 -1.57 -16.60
C VAL A 313 -32.27 -1.04 -18.02
N LEU A 314 -31.12 -1.04 -18.69
CA LEU A 314 -31.00 -0.53 -20.06
C LEU A 314 -31.54 -1.56 -21.06
N ARG A 315 -31.19 -2.83 -20.86
CA ARG A 315 -31.65 -3.92 -21.69
C ARG A 315 -31.82 -5.20 -20.88
N VAL A 316 -32.75 -6.04 -21.25
CA VAL A 316 -32.94 -7.38 -20.69
C VAL A 316 -32.57 -8.39 -21.75
N THR A 317 -31.68 -9.31 -21.45
CA THR A 317 -31.26 -10.37 -22.36
C THR A 317 -32.44 -11.36 -22.57
N PRO A 318 -32.88 -11.62 -23.79
CA PRO A 318 -33.96 -12.59 -24.05
C PRO A 318 -33.67 -13.97 -23.47
N GLY A 319 -34.64 -14.57 -22.81
CA GLY A 319 -34.51 -15.87 -22.13
C GLY A 319 -33.76 -15.86 -20.81
N SER A 320 -33.21 -14.70 -20.38
CA SER A 320 -32.49 -14.55 -19.11
C SER A 320 -33.41 -14.69 -17.89
N ALA A 321 -32.80 -14.75 -16.70
CA ALA A 321 -33.51 -14.73 -15.43
C ALA A 321 -34.39 -13.49 -15.28
N ALA A 322 -33.83 -12.32 -15.59
CA ALA A 322 -34.58 -11.05 -15.62
C ALA A 322 -35.75 -11.05 -16.58
N HIS A 323 -35.56 -11.61 -17.79
CA HIS A 323 -36.65 -11.76 -18.80
C HIS A 323 -37.76 -12.63 -18.27
N LYS A 324 -37.45 -13.79 -17.71
CA LYS A 324 -38.44 -14.72 -17.12
C LYS A 324 -39.18 -14.07 -15.94
N ALA A 325 -38.52 -13.21 -15.19
CA ALA A 325 -39.10 -12.48 -14.06
C ALA A 325 -39.94 -11.25 -14.49
N GLY A 326 -40.00 -10.93 -15.81
CA GLY A 326 -40.78 -9.82 -16.34
C GLY A 326 -40.16 -8.44 -16.13
N LEU A 327 -38.83 -8.38 -15.99
CA LEU A 327 -38.11 -7.11 -16.04
C LEU A 327 -38.13 -6.54 -17.46
N ALA A 328 -38.17 -5.22 -17.59
CA ALA A 328 -38.13 -4.52 -18.87
C ALA A 328 -36.98 -3.50 -18.88
N GLY A 329 -36.34 -3.42 -20.04
CA GLY A 329 -35.31 -2.41 -20.30
C GLY A 329 -35.88 -1.09 -20.80
N VAL A 330 -35.01 -0.14 -21.02
CA VAL A 330 -35.32 1.15 -21.66
C VAL A 330 -35.78 0.90 -23.10
N GLU A 331 -36.85 1.57 -23.50
CA GLU A 331 -37.34 1.55 -24.88
C GLU A 331 -37.11 2.90 -25.55
N VAL A 332 -36.60 2.87 -26.79
CA VAL A 332 -36.47 4.05 -27.64
C VAL A 332 -37.65 4.11 -28.58
N THR A 333 -38.53 5.07 -28.40
CA THR A 333 -39.72 5.29 -29.24
C THR A 333 -39.56 6.56 -30.09
N PRO A 334 -40.35 6.76 -31.13
CA PRO A 334 -40.38 8.00 -31.92
C PRO A 334 -40.69 9.23 -31.06
N GLN A 335 -41.34 9.06 -29.93
CA GLN A 335 -41.73 10.12 -28.98
C GLN A 335 -40.65 10.39 -27.92
N GLY A 336 -39.57 9.60 -27.89
CA GLY A 336 -38.47 9.73 -26.95
C GLY A 336 -38.10 8.44 -26.22
N ILE A 337 -37.32 8.55 -25.18
CA ILE A 337 -36.88 7.44 -24.34
C ILE A 337 -37.92 7.13 -23.29
N VAL A 338 -38.42 5.90 -23.26
CA VAL A 338 -39.29 5.40 -22.18
C VAL A 338 -38.42 4.58 -21.23
N PRO A 339 -38.28 5.01 -19.96
CA PRO A 339 -37.50 4.27 -18.97
C PRO A 339 -38.13 2.89 -18.70
N GLY A 340 -37.29 1.86 -18.62
CA GLY A 340 -37.64 0.54 -18.17
C GLY A 340 -37.79 0.44 -16.64
N ASP A 341 -37.56 -0.74 -16.11
CA ASP A 341 -37.49 -0.92 -14.65
C ASP A 341 -36.25 -0.22 -14.07
N ARG A 342 -36.44 0.33 -12.91
CA ARG A 342 -35.35 0.87 -12.06
C ARG A 342 -35.27 0.02 -10.79
N ILE A 343 -34.12 -0.60 -10.57
CA ILE A 343 -33.84 -1.42 -9.39
C ILE A 343 -33.51 -0.47 -8.24
N ILE A 344 -34.23 -0.57 -7.14
CA ILE A 344 -34.08 0.28 -5.96
C ILE A 344 -33.28 -0.43 -4.88
N ASP A 345 -33.55 -1.72 -4.68
CA ASP A 345 -32.82 -2.55 -3.74
C ASP A 345 -32.73 -4.02 -4.20
N VAL A 346 -31.80 -4.76 -3.57
CA VAL A 346 -31.68 -6.21 -3.65
C VAL A 346 -31.76 -6.76 -2.24
N ASP A 347 -32.76 -7.61 -1.95
CA ASP A 347 -33.02 -8.20 -0.63
C ASP A 347 -33.11 -7.14 0.47
N GLY A 348 -33.77 -5.99 0.21
CA GLY A 348 -33.95 -4.88 1.14
C GLY A 348 -32.69 -4.00 1.34
N LYS A 349 -31.62 -4.26 0.60
CA LYS A 349 -30.40 -3.43 0.62
C LYS A 349 -30.38 -2.50 -0.58
N ALA A 350 -30.35 -1.19 -0.33
CA ALA A 350 -30.37 -0.17 -1.36
C ALA A 350 -29.25 -0.32 -2.40
N THR A 351 -29.61 -0.05 -3.68
CA THR A 351 -28.69 -0.05 -4.83
C THR A 351 -28.72 1.33 -5.48
N ASP A 352 -27.94 2.28 -4.93
CA ASP A 352 -27.94 3.67 -5.40
C ASP A 352 -27.23 3.85 -6.75
N ASP A 353 -26.34 2.95 -7.11
CA ASP A 353 -25.49 2.95 -8.30
C ASP A 353 -25.24 1.53 -8.84
N VAL A 354 -24.66 1.44 -10.05
CA VAL A 354 -24.37 0.16 -10.70
C VAL A 354 -23.36 -0.66 -9.92
N ALA A 355 -22.36 -0.03 -9.31
CA ALA A 355 -21.34 -0.73 -8.53
C ALA A 355 -21.99 -1.46 -7.34
N LYS A 356 -22.86 -0.78 -6.59
CA LYS A 356 -23.61 -1.39 -5.48
C LYS A 356 -24.54 -2.52 -5.94
N LEU A 357 -25.21 -2.37 -7.07
CA LEU A 357 -26.02 -3.46 -7.63
C LEU A 357 -25.14 -4.69 -7.90
N LEU A 358 -24.03 -4.50 -8.61
CA LEU A 358 -23.12 -5.61 -8.95
C LEU A 358 -22.53 -6.24 -7.68
N ALA A 359 -22.17 -5.45 -6.68
CA ALA A 359 -21.66 -5.93 -5.41
C ALA A 359 -22.71 -6.79 -4.65
N ARG A 360 -23.99 -6.33 -4.59
CA ARG A 360 -25.08 -7.10 -3.95
C ARG A 360 -25.33 -8.43 -4.64
N LEU A 361 -25.24 -8.49 -5.98
CA LEU A 361 -25.36 -9.73 -6.72
C LEU A 361 -24.15 -10.63 -6.49
N ASP A 362 -22.95 -10.06 -6.39
CA ASP A 362 -21.71 -10.79 -6.20
C ASP A 362 -21.61 -11.46 -4.82
N ASP A 363 -22.35 -10.97 -3.81
CA ASP A 363 -22.50 -11.61 -2.51
C ASP A 363 -23.31 -12.91 -2.54
N ARG A 364 -23.90 -13.26 -3.68
CA ARG A 364 -24.75 -14.44 -3.89
C ARG A 364 -24.03 -15.48 -4.74
N LYS A 365 -24.70 -16.61 -4.91
CA LYS A 365 -24.25 -17.70 -5.80
C LYS A 365 -25.16 -17.79 -7.00
N VAL A 366 -24.67 -18.35 -8.09
CA VAL A 366 -25.49 -18.76 -9.22
C VAL A 366 -26.52 -19.79 -8.72
N GLY A 367 -27.79 -19.55 -9.02
CA GLY A 367 -28.94 -20.35 -8.55
C GLY A 367 -29.62 -19.79 -7.30
N ASP A 368 -29.01 -18.81 -6.60
CA ASP A 368 -29.70 -18.15 -5.49
C ASP A 368 -30.88 -17.30 -6.04
N VAL A 369 -31.95 -17.24 -5.28
CA VAL A 369 -33.09 -16.35 -5.57
C VAL A 369 -32.95 -15.07 -4.78
N VAL A 370 -32.93 -13.94 -5.49
CA VAL A 370 -32.94 -12.60 -4.89
C VAL A 370 -34.29 -11.91 -5.07
N VAL A 371 -34.65 -11.07 -4.13
CA VAL A 371 -35.86 -10.22 -4.23
C VAL A 371 -35.40 -8.81 -4.61
N LEU A 372 -35.87 -8.35 -5.76
CA LEU A 372 -35.61 -6.99 -6.26
C LEU A 372 -36.81 -6.11 -5.99
N SER A 373 -36.61 -4.96 -5.35
CA SER A 373 -37.61 -3.88 -5.38
C SER A 373 -37.35 -3.06 -6.64
N VAL A 374 -38.31 -3.03 -7.54
CA VAL A 374 -38.21 -2.30 -8.80
C VAL A 374 -39.36 -1.33 -8.97
N GLU A 375 -39.06 -0.23 -9.67
CA GLU A 375 -40.06 0.79 -10.01
C GLU A 375 -40.16 0.94 -11.52
N ARG A 376 -41.39 0.94 -12.06
CA ARG A 376 -41.69 1.23 -13.47
C ARG A 376 -42.89 2.18 -13.54
N ALA A 377 -42.74 3.30 -14.25
CA ALA A 377 -43.75 4.33 -14.41
C ALA A 377 -44.40 4.80 -13.06
N GLY A 378 -43.56 4.98 -12.03
CA GLY A 378 -44.03 5.41 -10.71
C GLY A 378 -44.68 4.35 -9.84
N LYS A 379 -44.74 3.09 -10.30
CA LYS A 379 -45.29 1.95 -9.55
C LYS A 379 -44.15 1.03 -9.09
N SER A 380 -44.05 0.85 -7.76
CA SER A 380 -43.12 -0.10 -7.17
C SER A 380 -43.71 -1.52 -7.11
N ARG A 381 -42.86 -2.52 -7.29
CA ARG A 381 -43.21 -3.93 -7.15
C ARG A 381 -41.97 -4.75 -6.73
N GLU A 382 -42.21 -5.87 -6.08
CA GLU A 382 -41.16 -6.84 -5.80
C GLU A 382 -41.13 -7.90 -6.92
N VAL A 383 -39.90 -8.27 -7.30
CA VAL A 383 -39.65 -9.28 -8.34
C VAL A 383 -38.63 -10.28 -7.81
N ARG A 384 -38.99 -11.57 -7.85
CA ARG A 384 -38.06 -12.64 -7.49
C ARG A 384 -37.30 -13.10 -8.74
N VAL A 385 -35.98 -13.15 -8.63
CA VAL A 385 -35.11 -13.53 -9.75
C VAL A 385 -34.13 -14.58 -9.29
N GLU A 386 -34.10 -15.74 -9.94
CA GLU A 386 -33.06 -16.75 -9.75
C GLU A 386 -31.81 -16.35 -10.52
N LEU A 387 -30.68 -16.17 -9.84
CA LEU A 387 -29.44 -15.70 -10.44
C LEU A 387 -28.84 -16.73 -11.39
N GLN A 388 -28.48 -16.28 -12.57
CA GLN A 388 -27.84 -17.09 -13.61
C GLN A 388 -26.32 -16.79 -13.69
N PRO A 389 -25.54 -17.66 -14.37
CA PRO A 389 -24.17 -17.33 -14.69
C PRO A 389 -24.10 -16.05 -15.53
N GLY A 390 -23.22 -15.11 -15.11
CA GLY A 390 -22.86 -13.96 -15.94
C GLY A 390 -22.05 -14.40 -17.15
N ILE A 391 -22.25 -13.73 -18.28
CA ILE A 391 -21.54 -13.99 -19.54
C ILE A 391 -20.25 -13.18 -19.58
#